data_8f95fb9927709be12d582906ae347b5b
#
_entry.id   8f95fb9927709be12d582906ae347b5b
#
_cell.length_a   1.000
_cell.length_b   1.000
_cell.length_c   1.000
_cell.angle_alpha   90.00
_cell.angle_beta   90.00
_cell.angle_gamma   90.00
#
_symmetry.space_group_name_H-M   'P 1'
#
loop_
_entity.id
_entity.type
_entity.pdbx_description
1 polymer ?
#
loop_
_entity_poly.entity_id
_entity_poly.type
_entity_poly.pdbx_seq_one_letter_code
_entity_poly.pdbx_strand_id
1 'polypeptide(L)'
;FSASEGSEEISEVETKSENVYGAAVTDSGLKGRLFRGVKRLLGDNSIKRLMVFDQPFRLVALITPLLRDIRQSIEALTGPLATAHLGHPVRFEGKDLHASELAKSRLSEAFKYAGITDQKFCPEPIAAAISYLHTRPRDEVQRVLTLDFGGGTLDFCILDRGNSGFKVLSTHGIGLGGDHIDQLLYRHLLFPHLGKGKIWRRKGFDREIETPFPFEDYEDLLLNWAVTYTLNQNRFTAPVMECIESAGEDAKCFVRLRDIIKHNLSYVLFTKLKDLKAELSISDSASLDLEEIDLRVESTRAEFESVIRKPLDQMT
;
A
#
# COMPACT_ATOMS: atom_id res chain seq x y z
N PHE A 1 15.33 -4.72 -2.88
CA PHE A 1 16.68 -4.16 -2.94
C PHE A 1 17.30 -4.23 -1.54
N SER A 2 18.35 -5.00 -1.34
CA SER A 2 19.19 -4.92 -0.15
C SER A 2 20.49 -4.20 -0.52
N ALA A 3 20.84 -3.15 0.20
CA ALA A 3 22.14 -2.53 0.15
C ALA A 3 22.72 -2.57 1.56
N SER A 4 23.96 -3.01 1.73
CA SER A 4 24.63 -2.96 3.03
C SER A 4 25.12 -1.53 3.30
N GLU A 5 24.70 -0.95 4.42
CA GLU A 5 25.37 0.23 4.96
C GLU A 5 26.78 -0.19 5.41
N GLY A 6 27.80 0.33 4.73
CA GLY A 6 29.19 0.18 5.17
C GLY A 6 29.43 1.02 6.40
N SER A 7 29.95 0.41 7.46
CA SER A 7 30.71 1.12 8.49
C SER A 7 31.97 1.70 7.85
N GLU A 8 32.35 2.92 8.23
CA GLU A 8 33.54 3.62 7.77
C GLU A 8 34.82 2.80 8.05
N GLU A 9 35.19 1.99 7.08
CA GLU A 9 36.57 1.60 6.80
C GLU A 9 36.67 1.51 5.30
N ILE A 10 37.53 2.37 4.73
CA ILE A 10 37.83 2.43 3.30
C ILE A 10 38.56 1.15 2.90
N SER A 11 37.83 0.13 2.60
CA SER A 11 38.23 -0.98 1.76
C SER A 11 37.19 -1.09 0.66
N GLU A 12 37.60 -1.26 -0.58
CA GLU A 12 36.73 -1.51 -1.73
C GLU A 12 35.80 -2.70 -1.41
N VAL A 13 34.62 -2.40 -0.84
CA VAL A 13 33.59 -3.38 -0.62
C VAL A 13 32.80 -3.42 -1.92
N GLU A 14 32.99 -4.47 -2.71
CA GLU A 14 32.05 -4.85 -3.76
C GLU A 14 30.66 -4.96 -3.11
N THR A 15 29.85 -3.93 -3.25
CA THR A 15 28.44 -3.94 -2.87
C THR A 15 27.71 -4.86 -3.83
N LYS A 16 27.58 -6.13 -3.50
CA LYS A 16 26.65 -7.02 -4.16
C LYS A 16 25.24 -6.58 -3.75
N SER A 17 24.55 -5.89 -4.65
CA SER A 17 23.11 -5.65 -4.50
C SER A 17 22.38 -6.95 -4.83
N GLU A 18 21.74 -7.57 -3.84
CA GLU A 18 20.89 -8.73 -4.04
C GLU A 18 19.43 -8.30 -4.01
N ASN A 19 18.67 -8.66 -5.05
CA ASN A 19 17.24 -8.45 -5.07
C ASN A 19 16.56 -9.63 -4.39
N VAL A 20 15.85 -9.37 -3.28
CA VAL A 20 15.09 -10.38 -2.55
C VAL A 20 13.60 -10.10 -2.72
N TYR A 21 12.84 -11.10 -3.15
CA TYR A 21 11.40 -11.02 -3.39
C TYR A 21 10.64 -11.91 -2.40
N GLY A 22 9.45 -11.45 -1.97
CA GLY A 22 8.54 -12.23 -1.13
C GLY A 22 8.37 -11.71 0.29
N ALA A 23 7.60 -12.44 1.09
CA ALA A 23 7.21 -12.04 2.44
C ALA A 23 8.37 -12.09 3.46
N ALA A 24 9.37 -12.90 3.21
CA ALA A 24 10.44 -13.20 4.17
C ALA A 24 11.44 -12.05 4.42
N VAL A 25 11.38 -10.97 3.64
CA VAL A 25 12.39 -9.89 3.74
C VAL A 25 12.34 -9.15 5.08
N THR A 26 11.17 -9.05 5.71
CA THR A 26 11.02 -8.43 7.03
C THR A 26 11.65 -9.25 8.16
N ASP A 27 11.70 -10.57 8.00
CA ASP A 27 12.14 -11.50 9.04
C ASP A 27 13.58 -11.99 8.85
N SER A 28 14.19 -11.70 7.70
CA SER A 28 15.50 -12.24 7.33
C SER A 28 16.69 -11.55 8.01
N GLY A 29 16.47 -10.48 8.78
CA GLY A 29 17.53 -9.68 9.38
C GLY A 29 18.41 -8.93 8.38
N LEU A 30 18.07 -8.97 7.07
CA LEU A 30 18.77 -8.24 6.03
C LEU A 30 18.51 -6.74 6.17
N LYS A 31 19.55 -5.95 6.08
CA LYS A 31 19.43 -4.49 5.96
C LYS A 31 18.87 -4.18 4.57
N GLY A 32 17.57 -3.91 4.50
CA GLY A 32 16.88 -3.65 3.25
C GLY A 32 15.68 -2.72 3.42
N ARG A 33 15.12 -2.27 2.31
CA ARG A 33 13.88 -1.51 2.30
C ARG A 33 12.79 -2.30 1.59
N LEU A 34 11.72 -2.58 2.31
CA LEU A 34 10.57 -3.28 1.77
C LEU A 34 9.67 -2.29 0.99
N PHE A 35 9.36 -2.64 -0.26
CA PHE A 35 8.36 -1.96 -1.07
C PHE A 35 7.18 -2.90 -1.30
N ARG A 36 6.00 -2.48 -0.84
CA ARG A 36 4.74 -3.18 -1.08
C ARG A 36 3.71 -2.20 -1.64
N GLY A 37 2.71 -2.74 -2.33
CA GLY A 37 1.60 -1.94 -2.85
C GLY A 37 2.03 -0.89 -3.87
N VAL A 38 3.15 -1.08 -4.59
CA VAL A 38 3.65 -0.12 -5.58
C VAL A 38 2.63 0.15 -6.68
N LYS A 39 1.74 -0.82 -6.98
CA LYS A 39 0.61 -0.66 -7.90
C LYS A 39 -0.26 0.56 -7.54
N ARG A 40 -0.47 0.84 -6.24
CA ARG A 40 -1.25 1.97 -5.74
C ARG A 40 -0.60 3.33 -6.03
N LEU A 41 0.73 3.36 -6.14
CA LEU A 41 1.50 4.58 -6.39
C LEU A 41 1.60 4.92 -7.87
N LEU A 42 1.25 3.99 -8.76
CA LEU A 42 1.44 4.17 -10.20
C LEU A 42 0.64 5.34 -10.77
N GLY A 43 -0.58 5.59 -10.26
CA GLY A 43 -1.45 6.68 -10.68
C GLY A 43 -1.15 8.03 -10.00
N ASP A 44 -0.31 8.05 -8.98
CA ASP A 44 -0.01 9.29 -8.24
C ASP A 44 1.08 10.13 -8.95
N ASN A 45 0.67 11.28 -9.49
CA ASN A 45 1.58 12.20 -10.20
C ASN A 45 2.53 12.94 -9.25
N SER A 46 2.22 13.04 -7.97
CA SER A 46 3.10 13.65 -6.95
C SER A 46 4.33 12.77 -6.68
N ILE A 47 4.18 11.45 -6.84
CA ILE A 47 5.25 10.47 -6.62
C ILE A 47 6.01 10.21 -7.93
N LYS A 48 7.06 10.98 -8.16
CA LYS A 48 7.97 10.77 -9.31
C LYS A 48 9.09 9.80 -9.00
N ARG A 49 9.61 9.85 -7.78
CA ARG A 49 10.71 9.02 -7.29
C ARG A 49 10.47 8.64 -5.84
N LEU A 50 10.95 7.46 -5.45
CA LEU A 50 11.05 7.02 -4.07
C LEU A 50 12.51 6.95 -3.68
N MET A 51 12.81 7.32 -2.44
CA MET A 51 14.15 7.20 -1.91
C MET A 51 14.39 5.77 -1.43
N VAL A 52 15.41 5.14 -1.96
CA VAL A 52 15.95 3.87 -1.45
C VAL A 52 17.27 4.21 -0.80
N PHE A 53 17.28 4.27 0.52
CA PHE A 53 18.33 4.93 1.29
C PHE A 53 18.51 6.37 0.77
N ASP A 54 19.68 6.77 0.39
CA ASP A 54 19.99 8.12 -0.10
C ASP A 54 19.88 8.28 -1.63
N GLN A 55 19.40 7.25 -2.33
CA GLN A 55 19.30 7.25 -3.80
C GLN A 55 17.85 7.37 -4.29
N PRO A 56 17.56 8.32 -5.19
CA PRO A 56 16.21 8.50 -5.75
C PRO A 56 15.95 7.53 -6.91
N PHE A 57 14.99 6.63 -6.75
CA PHE A 57 14.56 5.68 -7.78
C PHE A 57 13.20 6.06 -8.36
N ARG A 58 13.04 5.97 -9.68
CA ARG A 58 11.73 6.05 -10.33
C ARG A 58 10.90 4.80 -9.95
N LEU A 59 9.57 4.93 -9.83
CA LEU A 59 8.68 3.79 -9.57
C LEU A 59 8.89 2.64 -10.56
N VAL A 60 9.06 2.98 -11.84
CA VAL A 60 9.34 2.01 -12.91
C VAL A 60 10.60 1.20 -12.61
N ALA A 61 11.67 1.85 -12.13
CA ALA A 61 12.92 1.16 -11.80
C ALA A 61 12.79 0.19 -10.61
N LEU A 62 11.85 0.45 -9.68
CA LEU A 62 11.59 -0.43 -8.54
C LEU A 62 10.74 -1.66 -8.94
N ILE A 63 9.88 -1.53 -9.94
CA ILE A 63 9.00 -2.61 -10.40
C ILE A 63 9.70 -3.52 -11.42
N THR A 64 10.52 -2.96 -12.28
CA THR A 64 11.17 -3.68 -13.40
C THR A 64 11.91 -4.95 -12.96
N PRO A 65 12.72 -4.96 -11.87
CA PRO A 65 13.41 -6.18 -11.45
C PRO A 65 12.45 -7.33 -11.12
N LEU A 66 11.35 -7.03 -10.42
CA LEU A 66 10.31 -8.03 -10.10
C LEU A 66 9.68 -8.59 -11.38
N LEU A 67 9.32 -7.73 -12.33
CA LEU A 67 8.72 -8.16 -13.60
C LEU A 67 9.69 -8.98 -14.45
N ARG A 68 10.98 -8.64 -14.42
CA ARG A 68 12.03 -9.40 -15.09
C ARG A 68 12.20 -10.79 -14.49
N ASP A 69 12.19 -10.91 -13.17
CA ASP A 69 12.27 -12.18 -12.45
C ASP A 69 11.07 -13.09 -12.78
N ILE A 70 9.86 -12.52 -12.74
CA ILE A 70 8.62 -13.22 -13.15
C ILE A 70 8.73 -13.70 -14.60
N ARG A 71 9.16 -12.83 -15.53
CA ARG A 71 9.35 -13.21 -16.92
C ARG A 71 10.34 -14.36 -17.07
N GLN A 72 11.51 -14.28 -16.43
CA GLN A 72 12.55 -15.31 -16.50
C GLN A 72 12.05 -16.65 -15.94
N SER A 73 11.31 -16.61 -14.84
CA SER A 73 10.70 -17.82 -14.26
C SER A 73 9.68 -18.48 -15.19
N ILE A 74 8.87 -17.68 -15.88
CA ILE A 74 7.92 -18.20 -16.88
C ILE A 74 8.67 -18.76 -18.09
N GLU A 75 9.62 -18.02 -18.65
CA GLU A 75 10.40 -18.44 -19.82
C GLU A 75 11.20 -19.73 -19.58
N ALA A 76 11.64 -19.96 -18.35
CA ALA A 76 12.27 -21.21 -17.97
C ALA A 76 11.34 -22.44 -18.07
N LEU A 77 10.02 -22.23 -17.94
CA LEU A 77 9.02 -23.29 -18.03
C LEU A 77 8.40 -23.44 -19.41
N THR A 78 8.22 -22.32 -20.14
CA THR A 78 7.42 -22.27 -21.37
C THR A 78 8.22 -21.94 -22.62
N GLY A 79 9.49 -21.54 -22.48
CA GLY A 79 10.28 -20.93 -23.55
C GLY A 79 10.00 -19.43 -23.69
N PRO A 80 10.62 -18.75 -24.70
CA PRO A 80 10.55 -17.30 -24.85
C PRO A 80 9.12 -16.77 -24.96
N LEU A 81 8.83 -15.68 -24.25
CA LEU A 81 7.56 -14.99 -24.31
C LEU A 81 7.51 -14.03 -25.50
N ALA A 82 6.64 -14.31 -26.47
CA ALA A 82 6.43 -13.44 -27.64
C ALA A 82 5.47 -12.28 -27.32
N THR A 83 4.39 -12.57 -26.59
CA THR A 83 3.33 -11.60 -26.24
C THR A 83 2.89 -11.83 -24.81
N ALA A 84 2.55 -10.75 -24.07
CA ALA A 84 1.97 -10.86 -22.75
C ALA A 84 0.64 -10.12 -22.66
N HIS A 85 -0.36 -10.78 -22.04
CA HIS A 85 -1.60 -10.14 -21.59
C HIS A 85 -1.40 -9.66 -20.16
N LEU A 86 -1.58 -8.36 -19.95
CA LEU A 86 -1.29 -7.67 -18.70
C LEU A 86 -2.59 -7.23 -18.03
N GLY A 87 -2.87 -7.76 -16.84
CA GLY A 87 -4.01 -7.35 -16.03
C GLY A 87 -3.81 -5.94 -15.46
N HIS A 88 -4.89 -5.17 -15.42
CA HIS A 88 -4.92 -3.90 -14.73
C HIS A 88 -6.33 -3.63 -14.17
N PRO A 89 -6.48 -2.83 -13.10
CA PRO A 89 -7.80 -2.44 -12.60
C PRO A 89 -8.52 -1.59 -13.65
N VAL A 90 -9.86 -1.55 -13.62
CA VAL A 90 -10.63 -0.64 -14.47
C VAL A 90 -10.21 0.79 -14.22
N ARG A 91 -10.00 1.14 -12.94
CA ARG A 91 -9.51 2.44 -12.50
C ARG A 91 -8.37 2.28 -11.51
N PHE A 92 -7.22 2.88 -11.81
CA PHE A 92 -6.12 2.97 -10.84
C PHE A 92 -6.42 3.98 -9.75
N GLU A 93 -5.86 3.76 -8.57
CA GLU A 93 -5.88 4.74 -7.48
C GLU A 93 -5.14 6.01 -7.89
N GLY A 94 -5.66 7.15 -7.42
CA GLY A 94 -5.09 8.49 -7.64
C GLY A 94 -6.16 9.56 -7.58
N LYS A 95 -5.74 10.77 -7.20
CA LYS A 95 -6.61 11.96 -7.07
C LYS A 95 -6.88 12.64 -8.42
N ASP A 96 -6.05 12.35 -9.43
CA ASP A 96 -6.10 12.98 -10.75
C ASP A 96 -7.00 12.19 -11.70
N LEU A 97 -7.70 12.92 -12.59
CA LEU A 97 -8.49 12.33 -13.68
C LEU A 97 -7.64 11.47 -14.64
N HIS A 98 -6.36 11.80 -14.80
CA HIS A 98 -5.39 11.08 -15.64
C HIS A 98 -4.60 9.99 -14.90
N ALA A 99 -4.96 9.68 -13.64
CA ALA A 99 -4.24 8.69 -12.82
C ALA A 99 -4.12 7.32 -13.52
N SER A 100 -5.19 6.86 -14.16
CA SER A 100 -5.21 5.57 -14.87
C SER A 100 -4.31 5.56 -16.10
N GLU A 101 -4.24 6.65 -16.86
CA GLU A 101 -3.36 6.78 -18.04
C GLU A 101 -1.90 6.80 -17.60
N LEU A 102 -1.57 7.58 -16.58
CA LEU A 102 -0.24 7.64 -16.00
C LEU A 102 0.22 6.27 -15.48
N ALA A 103 -0.67 5.58 -14.74
CA ALA A 103 -0.38 4.27 -14.19
C ALA A 103 -0.11 3.23 -15.28
N LYS A 104 -0.95 3.18 -16.32
CA LYS A 104 -0.75 2.29 -17.50
C LYS A 104 0.54 2.60 -18.23
N SER A 105 0.87 3.87 -18.41
CA SER A 105 2.13 4.30 -19.05
C SER A 105 3.34 3.82 -18.26
N ARG A 106 3.36 4.02 -16.94
CA ARG A 106 4.43 3.57 -16.05
C ARG A 106 4.55 2.04 -16.03
N LEU A 107 3.43 1.34 -15.99
CA LEU A 107 3.39 -0.11 -16.01
C LEU A 107 3.91 -0.66 -17.35
N SER A 108 3.47 -0.09 -18.46
CA SER A 108 3.96 -0.45 -19.80
C SER A 108 5.47 -0.23 -19.92
N GLU A 109 5.98 0.89 -19.42
CA GLU A 109 7.41 1.19 -19.40
C GLU A 109 8.19 0.15 -18.58
N ALA A 110 7.68 -0.23 -17.40
CA ALA A 110 8.31 -1.24 -16.55
C ALA A 110 8.38 -2.62 -17.23
N PHE A 111 7.30 -3.04 -17.89
CA PHE A 111 7.27 -4.28 -18.66
C PHE A 111 8.24 -4.26 -19.85
N LYS A 112 8.34 -3.12 -20.56
CA LYS A 112 9.33 -2.96 -21.64
C LYS A 112 10.75 -3.13 -21.14
N TYR A 113 11.11 -2.50 -20.01
CA TYR A 113 12.42 -2.68 -19.40
C TYR A 113 12.66 -4.10 -18.85
N ALA A 114 11.60 -4.80 -18.49
CA ALA A 114 11.66 -6.22 -18.14
C ALA A 114 11.81 -7.13 -19.39
N GLY A 115 11.74 -6.57 -20.62
CA GLY A 115 11.89 -7.29 -21.88
C GLY A 115 10.58 -7.80 -22.48
N ILE A 116 9.42 -7.37 -21.97
CA ILE A 116 8.10 -7.67 -22.52
C ILE A 116 7.66 -6.47 -23.37
N THR A 117 7.89 -6.54 -24.67
CA THR A 117 7.66 -5.43 -25.62
C THR A 117 6.28 -5.50 -26.29
N ASP A 118 5.81 -6.69 -26.61
CA ASP A 118 4.45 -6.89 -27.15
C ASP A 118 3.47 -7.11 -25.99
N GLN A 119 2.67 -6.08 -25.72
CA GLN A 119 1.83 -5.97 -24.54
C GLN A 119 0.37 -5.76 -24.94
N LYS A 120 -0.52 -6.57 -24.36
CA LYS A 120 -1.98 -6.40 -24.49
C LYS A 120 -2.58 -6.20 -23.11
N PHE A 121 -3.09 -5.00 -22.85
CA PHE A 121 -3.73 -4.67 -21.58
C PHE A 121 -5.18 -5.16 -21.54
N CYS A 122 -5.55 -5.82 -20.42
CA CYS A 122 -6.89 -6.31 -20.16
C CYS A 122 -7.33 -5.91 -18.74
N PRO A 123 -8.50 -5.30 -18.56
CA PRO A 123 -9.06 -5.08 -17.23
C PRO A 123 -9.25 -6.39 -16.46
N GLU A 124 -8.78 -6.41 -15.21
CA GLU A 124 -8.81 -7.60 -14.33
C GLU A 124 -10.20 -8.25 -14.23
N PRO A 125 -11.31 -7.52 -14.02
CA PRO A 125 -12.64 -8.13 -13.93
C PRO A 125 -13.13 -8.74 -15.26
N ILE A 126 -12.66 -8.24 -16.41
CA ILE A 126 -12.93 -8.87 -17.70
C ILE A 126 -12.22 -10.21 -17.82
N ALA A 127 -10.95 -10.25 -17.44
CA ALA A 127 -10.16 -11.48 -17.45
C ALA A 127 -10.77 -12.54 -16.51
N ALA A 128 -11.21 -12.13 -15.32
CA ALA A 128 -11.89 -13.00 -14.37
C ALA A 128 -13.20 -13.57 -14.93
N ALA A 129 -14.04 -12.70 -15.55
CA ALA A 129 -15.29 -13.13 -16.20
C ALA A 129 -15.06 -14.12 -17.33
N ILE A 130 -14.07 -13.87 -18.20
CA ILE A 130 -13.70 -14.77 -19.29
C ILE A 130 -13.22 -16.12 -18.74
N SER A 131 -12.35 -16.10 -17.73
CA SER A 131 -11.83 -17.31 -17.08
C SER A 131 -12.97 -18.16 -16.51
N TYR A 132 -13.92 -17.55 -15.80
CA TYR A 132 -15.08 -18.23 -15.25
C TYR A 132 -15.94 -18.85 -16.37
N LEU A 133 -16.29 -18.09 -17.40
CA LEU A 133 -17.13 -18.55 -18.51
C LEU A 133 -16.44 -19.64 -19.34
N HIS A 134 -15.11 -19.62 -19.43
CA HIS A 134 -14.36 -20.64 -20.17
C HIS A 134 -14.50 -22.04 -19.55
N THR A 135 -14.65 -22.11 -18.23
CA THR A 135 -14.79 -23.39 -17.49
C THR A 135 -16.23 -23.91 -17.43
N ARG A 136 -17.22 -23.13 -17.93
CA ARG A 136 -18.66 -23.50 -17.88
C ARG A 136 -19.19 -23.93 -19.24
N PRO A 137 -20.14 -24.89 -19.28
CA PRO A 137 -20.88 -25.23 -20.48
C PRO A 137 -21.51 -24.00 -21.12
N ARG A 138 -21.60 -24.01 -22.47
CA ARG A 138 -22.09 -22.81 -23.21
C ARG A 138 -23.57 -22.53 -23.03
N ASP A 139 -24.34 -23.50 -22.67
CA ASP A 139 -25.80 -23.45 -22.49
C ASP A 139 -26.20 -23.02 -21.07
N GLU A 140 -25.31 -23.13 -20.10
CA GLU A 140 -25.63 -22.79 -18.69
C GLU A 140 -25.59 -21.30 -18.38
N VAL A 141 -24.58 -20.58 -18.85
CA VAL A 141 -24.33 -19.19 -18.47
C VAL A 141 -23.97 -18.36 -19.68
N GLN A 142 -24.78 -17.37 -19.98
CA GLN A 142 -24.55 -16.44 -21.10
C GLN A 142 -24.11 -15.05 -20.63
N ARG A 143 -24.51 -14.64 -19.42
CA ARG A 143 -24.16 -13.32 -18.85
C ARG A 143 -23.57 -13.47 -17.46
N VAL A 144 -22.48 -12.75 -17.19
CA VAL A 144 -21.81 -12.71 -15.90
C VAL A 144 -21.62 -11.28 -15.44
N LEU A 145 -21.96 -11.02 -14.20
CA LEU A 145 -21.50 -9.84 -13.45
C LEU A 145 -20.31 -10.29 -12.59
N THR A 146 -19.16 -9.70 -12.83
CA THR A 146 -17.96 -9.86 -11.99
C THR A 146 -17.84 -8.67 -11.07
N LEU A 147 -17.60 -8.94 -9.78
CA LEU A 147 -17.21 -7.97 -8.77
C LEU A 147 -15.83 -8.38 -8.28
N ASP A 148 -14.83 -7.54 -8.54
CA ASP A 148 -13.47 -7.71 -8.06
C ASP A 148 -13.21 -6.70 -6.96
N PHE A 149 -13.26 -7.16 -5.70
CA PHE A 149 -12.99 -6.34 -4.52
C PHE A 149 -11.56 -6.61 -4.04
N GLY A 150 -10.64 -5.82 -4.59
CA GLY A 150 -9.22 -5.90 -4.27
C GLY A 150 -8.80 -5.09 -3.04
N GLY A 151 -7.49 -4.93 -2.86
CA GLY A 151 -6.92 -4.06 -1.81
C GLY A 151 -7.20 -2.59 -2.07
N GLY A 152 -7.04 -2.11 -3.30
CA GLY A 152 -7.16 -0.69 -3.66
C GLY A 152 -8.42 -0.30 -4.38
N THR A 153 -9.05 -1.22 -5.11
CA THR A 153 -10.18 -0.93 -5.99
C THR A 153 -11.32 -1.95 -5.82
N LEU A 154 -12.51 -1.51 -6.17
CA LEU A 154 -13.66 -2.35 -6.45
C LEU A 154 -14.02 -2.17 -7.90
N ASP A 155 -13.86 -3.22 -8.69
CA ASP A 155 -14.06 -3.21 -10.13
C ASP A 155 -15.24 -4.10 -10.53
N PHE A 156 -16.07 -3.62 -11.44
CA PHE A 156 -17.25 -4.30 -11.97
C PHE A 156 -17.11 -4.56 -13.45
N CYS A 157 -17.60 -5.69 -13.92
CA CYS A 157 -17.73 -6.00 -15.34
C CYS A 157 -18.99 -6.81 -15.59
N ILE A 158 -19.77 -6.40 -16.60
CA ILE A 158 -20.84 -7.21 -17.16
C ILE A 158 -20.38 -7.72 -18.51
N LEU A 159 -20.35 -9.03 -18.68
CA LEU A 159 -19.85 -9.70 -19.87
C LEU A 159 -20.84 -10.75 -20.35
N ASP A 160 -21.17 -10.69 -21.67
CA ASP A 160 -21.97 -11.69 -22.36
C ASP A 160 -21.07 -12.65 -23.13
N ARG A 161 -21.47 -13.93 -23.10
CA ARG A 161 -20.95 -14.96 -23.98
C ARG A 161 -21.84 -15.05 -25.22
N GLY A 162 -21.30 -14.64 -26.36
CA GLY A 162 -21.97 -14.80 -27.67
C GLY A 162 -21.47 -16.05 -28.42
N ASN A 163 -22.07 -16.30 -29.58
CA ASN A 163 -21.67 -17.44 -30.43
C ASN A 163 -20.26 -17.29 -30.99
N SER A 164 -19.78 -16.07 -31.20
CA SER A 164 -18.48 -15.74 -31.80
C SER A 164 -17.43 -15.30 -30.78
N GLY A 165 -17.72 -15.32 -29.45
CA GLY A 165 -16.80 -14.90 -28.43
C GLY A 165 -17.49 -14.17 -27.28
N PHE A 166 -16.73 -13.29 -26.62
CA PHE A 166 -17.18 -12.53 -25.46
C PHE A 166 -17.45 -11.07 -25.82
N LYS A 167 -18.52 -10.49 -25.28
CA LYS A 167 -18.87 -9.08 -25.44
C LYS A 167 -18.95 -8.41 -24.07
N VAL A 168 -18.09 -7.43 -23.83
CA VAL A 168 -18.16 -6.57 -22.65
C VAL A 168 -19.33 -5.62 -22.83
N LEU A 169 -20.31 -5.64 -21.92
CA LEU A 169 -21.47 -4.74 -21.93
C LEU A 169 -21.16 -3.47 -21.15
N SER A 170 -20.54 -3.59 -19.99
CA SER A 170 -20.17 -2.45 -19.14
C SER A 170 -19.02 -2.80 -18.24
N THR A 171 -18.22 -1.78 -17.87
CA THR A 171 -17.22 -1.83 -16.80
C THR A 171 -17.33 -0.58 -15.96
N HIS A 172 -17.14 -0.72 -14.65
CA HIS A 172 -17.07 0.39 -13.72
C HIS A 172 -16.02 0.08 -12.66
N GLY A 173 -15.32 1.11 -12.16
CA GLY A 173 -14.32 0.96 -11.12
C GLY A 173 -14.39 2.10 -10.11
N ILE A 174 -14.30 1.77 -8.83
CA ILE A 174 -14.22 2.73 -7.75
C ILE A 174 -12.88 2.54 -7.02
N GLY A 175 -12.21 3.64 -6.66
CA GLY A 175 -10.96 3.63 -5.88
C GLY A 175 -11.23 3.35 -4.40
N LEU A 176 -11.93 2.25 -4.10
CA LEU A 176 -12.31 1.84 -2.77
C LEU A 176 -12.11 0.34 -2.63
N GLY A 177 -11.18 -0.05 -1.77
CA GLY A 177 -10.81 -1.45 -1.54
C GLY A 177 -10.50 -1.73 -0.09
N GLY A 178 -10.05 -2.94 0.19
CA GLY A 178 -9.74 -3.42 1.54
C GLY A 178 -8.70 -2.56 2.27
N ASP A 179 -7.72 -2.03 1.55
CA ASP A 179 -6.69 -1.15 2.14
C ASP A 179 -7.25 0.21 2.58
N HIS A 180 -8.30 0.70 1.91
CA HIS A 180 -9.00 1.90 2.37
C HIS A 180 -9.72 1.66 3.71
N ILE A 181 -10.35 0.49 3.84
CA ILE A 181 -10.95 0.05 5.12
C ILE A 181 -9.88 -0.03 6.21
N ASP A 182 -8.72 -0.61 5.92
CA ASP A 182 -7.61 -0.69 6.86
C ASP A 182 -7.09 0.71 7.27
N GLN A 183 -7.04 1.66 6.34
CA GLN A 183 -6.68 3.06 6.64
C GLN A 183 -7.72 3.75 7.56
N LEU A 184 -9.01 3.49 7.38
CA LEU A 184 -10.05 4.02 8.26
C LEU A 184 -9.91 3.46 9.67
N LEU A 185 -9.67 2.16 9.80
CA LEU A 185 -9.38 1.53 11.10
C LEU A 185 -8.12 2.11 11.73
N TYR A 186 -7.07 2.30 10.97
CA TYR A 186 -5.83 2.92 11.45
C TYR A 186 -6.10 4.33 12.01
N ARG A 187 -6.85 5.16 11.26
CA ARG A 187 -7.26 6.50 11.71
C ARG A 187 -8.07 6.47 12.99
N HIS A 188 -9.01 5.54 13.07
CA HIS A 188 -9.95 5.46 14.21
C HIS A 188 -9.29 4.89 15.46
N LEU A 189 -8.57 3.78 15.32
CA LEU A 189 -8.04 3.03 16.44
C LEU A 189 -6.66 3.49 16.91
N LEU A 190 -5.78 3.93 15.99
CA LEU A 190 -4.39 4.18 16.33
C LEU A 190 -4.05 5.67 16.45
N PHE A 191 -4.55 6.54 15.59
CA PHE A 191 -4.20 7.95 15.61
C PHE A 191 -4.40 8.66 16.96
N PRO A 192 -5.48 8.38 17.74
CA PRO A 192 -5.64 8.96 19.06
C PRO A 192 -4.49 8.63 20.02
N HIS A 193 -3.85 7.47 19.82
CA HIS A 193 -2.73 7.00 20.63
C HIS A 193 -1.35 7.42 20.10
N LEU A 194 -1.30 8.15 18.97
CA LEU A 194 -0.09 8.60 18.29
C LEU A 194 0.08 10.12 18.29
N GLY A 195 -0.70 10.84 19.09
CA GLY A 195 -0.60 12.30 19.23
C GLY A 195 -1.60 13.11 18.43
N LYS A 196 -2.57 12.48 17.74
CA LYS A 196 -3.66 13.21 17.06
C LYS A 196 -4.51 13.97 18.07
N GLY A 197 -4.71 15.27 17.82
CA GLY A 197 -5.49 16.15 18.69
C GLY A 197 -4.76 16.58 19.96
N LYS A 198 -3.46 16.28 20.11
CA LYS A 198 -2.65 16.70 21.26
C LYS A 198 -2.02 18.07 21.01
N ILE A 199 -1.55 18.69 22.12
CA ILE A 199 -0.94 20.03 22.10
C ILE A 199 0.58 19.91 22.03
N TRP A 200 1.16 20.72 21.19
CA TRP A 200 2.60 20.92 21.08
C TRP A 200 3.01 22.16 21.87
N ARG A 201 3.78 21.99 22.95
CA ARG A 201 4.33 23.04 23.77
C ARG A 201 5.76 23.36 23.35
N ARG A 202 6.01 24.59 23.00
CA ARG A 202 7.32 25.09 22.59
C ARG A 202 7.79 26.21 23.48
N LYS A 203 9.07 26.26 23.80
CA LYS A 203 9.67 27.41 24.46
C LYS A 203 9.76 28.58 23.49
N GLY A 204 8.97 29.63 23.71
CA GLY A 204 9.15 30.92 23.04
C GLY A 204 10.21 31.75 23.74
N PHE A 205 10.42 33.02 23.25
CA PHE A 205 11.44 33.89 23.80
C PHE A 205 11.14 34.34 25.25
N ASP A 206 9.88 34.67 25.55
CA ASP A 206 9.42 35.17 26.85
C ASP A 206 8.28 34.33 27.46
N ARG A 207 7.77 33.34 26.74
CA ARG A 207 6.63 32.52 27.18
C ARG A 207 6.60 31.16 26.49
N GLU A 208 5.90 30.24 27.10
CA GLU A 208 5.52 28.97 26.47
C GLU A 208 4.47 29.23 25.36
N ILE A 209 4.63 28.59 24.20
CA ILE A 209 3.73 28.68 23.08
C ILE A 209 3.05 27.33 22.92
N GLU A 210 1.73 27.30 23.10
CA GLU A 210 0.90 26.12 22.88
C GLU A 210 0.22 26.18 21.52
N THR A 211 0.38 25.14 20.70
CA THR A 211 -0.30 24.97 19.42
C THR A 211 -0.79 23.52 19.28
N PRO A 212 -1.85 23.27 18.51
CA PRO A 212 -2.15 21.88 18.13
C PRO A 212 -0.95 21.24 17.47
N PHE A 213 -0.66 19.98 17.83
CA PHE A 213 0.36 19.22 17.10
C PHE A 213 -0.10 19.01 15.65
N PRO A 214 0.73 19.31 14.64
CA PRO A 214 0.34 19.28 13.22
C PRO A 214 0.29 17.81 12.72
N PHE A 215 -0.61 17.00 13.31
CA PHE A 215 -0.70 15.57 13.03
C PHE A 215 -1.10 15.31 11.56
N GLU A 216 -1.76 16.25 10.91
CA GLU A 216 -2.17 16.19 9.50
C GLU A 216 -0.97 16.01 8.56
N ASP A 217 0.19 16.57 8.91
CA ASP A 217 1.44 16.41 8.13
C ASP A 217 1.97 14.98 8.15
N TYR A 218 1.55 14.18 9.13
CA TYR A 218 1.97 12.78 9.33
C TYR A 218 0.95 11.78 8.77
N GLU A 219 -0.35 12.13 8.72
CA GLU A 219 -1.44 11.19 8.44
C GLU A 219 -1.23 10.43 7.14
N ASP A 220 -1.07 11.11 6.02
CA ASP A 220 -0.94 10.47 4.71
C ASP A 220 0.33 9.60 4.62
N LEU A 221 1.40 9.99 5.32
CA LEU A 221 2.64 9.24 5.36
C LEU A 221 2.55 7.99 6.24
N LEU A 222 1.83 8.06 7.37
CA LEU A 222 1.56 6.90 8.25
C LEU A 222 0.65 5.88 7.57
N LEU A 223 -0.32 6.34 6.78
CA LEU A 223 -1.27 5.48 6.06
C LEU A 223 -0.69 4.84 4.81
N ASN A 224 0.48 5.28 4.37
CA ASN A 224 1.15 4.75 3.20
C ASN A 224 2.52 4.18 3.58
N TRP A 225 2.52 2.91 4.00
CA TRP A 225 3.75 2.23 4.46
C TRP A 225 4.91 2.26 3.44
N ALA A 226 4.63 2.44 2.14
CA ALA A 226 5.66 2.53 1.12
C ALA A 226 6.50 3.82 1.22
N VAL A 227 5.94 4.87 1.83
CA VAL A 227 6.60 6.19 1.96
C VAL A 227 6.76 6.65 3.41
N THR A 228 6.34 5.84 4.41
CA THR A 228 6.45 6.18 5.85
C THR A 228 7.86 6.55 6.27
N TYR A 229 8.89 5.97 5.63
CA TYR A 229 10.29 6.33 5.88
C TYR A 229 10.59 7.82 5.71
N THR A 230 9.78 8.57 4.96
CA THR A 230 9.90 10.02 4.79
C THR A 230 9.78 10.75 6.13
N LEU A 231 9.04 10.17 7.09
CA LEU A 231 8.91 10.68 8.45
C LEU A 231 10.21 10.69 9.26
N ASN A 232 11.26 9.98 8.83
CA ASN A 232 12.59 10.04 9.46
C ASN A 232 13.33 11.36 9.18
N GLN A 233 12.82 12.23 8.32
CA GLN A 233 13.42 13.55 8.11
C GLN A 233 13.25 14.43 9.35
N ASN A 234 14.27 15.26 9.64
CA ASN A 234 14.30 16.09 10.83
C ASN A 234 13.07 17.00 11.02
N ARG A 235 12.46 17.48 9.91
CA ARG A 235 11.23 18.28 9.96
C ARG A 235 10.04 17.58 10.62
N PHE A 236 10.01 16.23 10.61
CA PHE A 236 8.99 15.43 11.26
C PHE A 236 9.44 14.92 12.63
N THR A 237 10.72 14.50 12.76
CA THR A 237 11.21 13.92 14.01
C THR A 237 11.43 14.98 15.10
N ALA A 238 11.87 16.19 14.75
CA ALA A 238 12.12 17.25 15.74
C ALA A 238 10.86 17.67 16.52
N PRO A 239 9.69 17.94 15.88
CA PRO A 239 8.46 18.26 16.61
C PRO A 239 8.01 17.13 17.55
N VAL A 240 8.18 15.87 17.12
CA VAL A 240 7.84 14.70 17.94
C VAL A 240 8.73 14.63 19.18
N MET A 241 10.04 14.86 19.02
CA MET A 241 10.98 14.86 20.16
C MET A 241 10.70 15.99 21.14
N GLU A 242 10.40 17.21 20.65
CA GLU A 242 9.98 18.31 21.50
C GLU A 242 8.71 18.01 22.30
N CYS A 243 7.73 17.33 21.67
CA CYS A 243 6.52 16.89 22.36
C CYS A 243 6.81 15.82 23.42
N ILE A 244 7.73 14.88 23.19
CA ILE A 244 8.13 13.89 24.19
C ILE A 244 8.68 14.59 25.45
N GLU A 245 9.45 15.68 25.29
CA GLU A 245 10.05 16.41 26.39
C GLU A 245 9.05 17.29 27.14
N SER A 246 7.99 17.78 26.49
CA SER A 246 7.10 18.82 27.01
C SER A 246 5.67 18.39 27.28
N ALA A 247 5.21 17.25 26.76
CA ALA A 247 3.79 16.87 26.77
C ALA A 247 3.27 16.24 28.08
N GLY A 248 4.13 15.99 29.08
CA GLY A 248 3.72 15.40 30.36
C GLY A 248 3.07 14.01 30.16
N GLU A 249 1.79 13.85 30.55
CA GLU A 249 1.07 12.58 30.41
C GLU A 249 0.87 12.14 28.95
N ASP A 250 0.77 13.08 28.03
CA ASP A 250 0.64 12.80 26.61
C ASP A 250 1.95 12.37 25.94
N ALA A 251 3.09 12.46 26.63
CA ALA A 251 4.41 12.08 26.08
C ALA A 251 4.43 10.64 25.53
N LYS A 252 3.66 9.72 26.16
CA LYS A 252 3.55 8.33 25.72
C LYS A 252 3.02 8.21 24.27
N CYS A 253 2.11 9.09 23.85
CA CYS A 253 1.60 9.10 22.46
C CYS A 253 2.71 9.45 21.47
N PHE A 254 3.54 10.42 21.80
CA PHE A 254 4.66 10.85 20.95
C PHE A 254 5.83 9.86 20.96
N VAL A 255 6.06 9.17 22.08
CA VAL A 255 7.01 8.04 22.14
C VAL A 255 6.59 6.96 21.16
N ARG A 256 5.33 6.56 21.15
CA ARG A 256 4.78 5.59 20.19
C ARG A 256 4.96 6.04 18.74
N LEU A 257 4.63 7.30 18.44
CA LEU A 257 4.81 7.87 17.09
C LEU A 257 6.29 7.84 16.68
N ARG A 258 7.20 8.25 17.57
CA ARG A 258 8.66 8.16 17.35
C ARG A 258 9.08 6.73 17.02
N ASP A 259 8.61 5.75 17.79
CA ASP A 259 9.03 4.35 17.63
C ASP A 259 8.51 3.76 16.32
N ILE A 260 7.28 4.10 15.91
CA ILE A 260 6.75 3.74 14.58
C ILE A 260 7.63 4.31 13.48
N ILE A 261 8.02 5.57 13.58
CA ILE A 261 8.87 6.24 12.59
C ILE A 261 10.26 5.61 12.58
N LYS A 262 10.93 5.54 13.73
CA LYS A 262 12.30 5.10 13.88
C LYS A 262 12.52 3.65 13.45
N HIS A 263 11.58 2.77 13.79
CA HIS A 263 11.65 1.34 13.50
C HIS A 263 10.86 0.92 12.26
N ASN A 264 10.28 1.90 11.52
CA ASN A 264 9.49 1.68 10.30
C ASN A 264 8.37 0.64 10.48
N LEU A 265 7.62 0.74 11.58
CA LEU A 265 6.64 -0.26 11.99
C LEU A 265 5.31 -0.21 11.23
N SER A 266 5.10 0.76 10.33
CA SER A 266 3.81 0.95 9.66
C SER A 266 3.28 -0.31 9.00
N TYR A 267 4.15 -1.11 8.37
CA TYR A 267 3.73 -2.36 7.76
C TYR A 267 3.25 -3.38 8.80
N VAL A 268 3.95 -3.51 9.94
CA VAL A 268 3.56 -4.39 11.05
C VAL A 268 2.19 -3.99 11.57
N LEU A 269 1.96 -2.68 11.79
CA LEU A 269 0.68 -2.15 12.25
C LEU A 269 -0.46 -2.47 11.28
N PHE A 270 -0.25 -2.31 9.97
CA PHE A 270 -1.25 -2.67 8.96
C PHE A 270 -1.53 -4.16 8.93
N THR A 271 -0.53 -5.02 9.13
CA THR A 271 -0.74 -6.47 9.20
C THR A 271 -1.61 -6.83 10.40
N LYS A 272 -1.29 -6.30 11.57
CA LYS A 272 -2.09 -6.50 12.79
C LYS A 272 -3.52 -5.96 12.66
N LEU A 273 -3.72 -4.82 11.97
CA LEU A 273 -5.06 -4.30 11.68
C LEU A 273 -5.85 -5.21 10.72
N LYS A 274 -5.19 -5.83 9.74
CA LYS A 274 -5.83 -6.82 8.86
C LYS A 274 -6.28 -8.06 9.63
N ASP A 275 -5.47 -8.50 10.59
CA ASP A 275 -5.82 -9.63 11.48
C ASP A 275 -7.02 -9.26 12.36
N LEU A 276 -7.03 -8.07 12.99
CA LEU A 276 -8.17 -7.54 13.74
C LEU A 276 -9.45 -7.51 12.89
N LYS A 277 -9.36 -6.98 11.68
CA LYS A 277 -10.48 -6.92 10.73
C LYS A 277 -11.01 -8.31 10.38
N ALA A 278 -10.13 -9.28 10.17
CA ALA A 278 -10.52 -10.67 9.90
C ALA A 278 -11.20 -11.29 11.10
N GLU A 279 -10.71 -11.06 12.32
CA GLU A 279 -11.32 -11.55 13.57
C GLU A 279 -12.71 -10.93 13.80
N LEU A 280 -12.88 -9.62 13.58
CA LEU A 280 -14.18 -8.94 13.65
C LEU A 280 -15.20 -9.44 12.62
N SER A 281 -14.79 -10.16 11.58
CA SER A 281 -15.71 -10.80 10.63
C SER A 281 -16.39 -12.04 11.20
N ILE A 282 -15.83 -12.65 12.25
CA ILE A 282 -16.32 -13.89 12.87
C ILE A 282 -16.66 -13.71 14.36
N SER A 283 -16.15 -12.66 15.01
CA SER A 283 -16.33 -12.37 16.45
C SER A 283 -16.97 -11.00 16.66
N ASP A 284 -17.69 -10.81 17.77
CA ASP A 284 -18.31 -9.52 18.12
C ASP A 284 -17.31 -8.50 18.68
N SER A 285 -16.15 -8.98 19.15
CA SER A 285 -15.05 -8.13 19.63
C SER A 285 -13.72 -8.77 19.27
N ALA A 286 -12.70 -7.93 19.08
CA ALA A 286 -11.33 -8.34 18.84
C ALA A 286 -10.35 -7.34 19.49
N SER A 287 -9.12 -7.78 19.74
CA SER A 287 -8.07 -6.93 20.30
C SER A 287 -6.86 -6.85 19.38
N LEU A 288 -6.33 -5.64 19.27
CA LEU A 288 -5.08 -5.35 18.58
C LEU A 288 -3.99 -5.18 19.64
N ASP A 289 -3.02 -6.04 19.63
CA ASP A 289 -1.85 -5.96 20.52
C ASP A 289 -0.61 -5.57 19.71
N LEU A 290 -0.04 -4.42 20.05
CA LEU A 290 1.11 -3.79 19.41
C LEU A 290 2.23 -3.68 20.44
N GLU A 291 2.88 -4.80 20.76
CA GLU A 291 3.97 -4.90 21.74
C GLU A 291 5.12 -3.94 21.40
N GLU A 292 5.39 -3.73 20.11
CA GLU A 292 6.47 -2.89 19.59
C GLU A 292 6.35 -1.42 20.03
N ILE A 293 5.14 -0.97 20.38
CA ILE A 293 4.87 0.41 20.82
C ILE A 293 4.10 0.46 22.16
N ASP A 294 4.06 -0.65 22.90
CA ASP A 294 3.31 -0.80 24.16
C ASP A 294 1.87 -0.24 24.05
N LEU A 295 1.11 -0.76 23.07
CA LEU A 295 -0.28 -0.37 22.84
C LEU A 295 -1.16 -1.58 22.63
N ARG A 296 -2.23 -1.68 23.45
CA ARG A 296 -3.32 -2.60 23.22
C ARG A 296 -4.61 -1.81 23.00
N VAL A 297 -5.36 -2.15 21.96
CA VAL A 297 -6.63 -1.53 21.61
C VAL A 297 -7.67 -2.64 21.43
N GLU A 298 -8.85 -2.45 21.98
CA GLU A 298 -9.99 -3.32 21.77
C GLU A 298 -10.99 -2.63 20.85
N SER A 299 -11.64 -3.39 19.99
CA SER A 299 -12.70 -2.89 19.11
C SER A 299 -13.83 -3.92 19.01
N THR A 300 -15.03 -3.43 18.76
CA THR A 300 -16.20 -4.27 18.52
C THR A 300 -16.60 -4.26 17.05
N ARG A 301 -17.32 -5.31 16.64
CA ARG A 301 -17.91 -5.37 15.29
C ARG A 301 -18.80 -4.15 15.03
N ALA A 302 -19.62 -3.74 15.98
CA ALA A 302 -20.50 -2.58 15.83
C ALA A 302 -19.73 -1.28 15.61
N GLU A 303 -18.61 -1.09 16.30
CA GLU A 303 -17.70 0.04 16.10
C GLU A 303 -17.07 -0.02 14.72
N PHE A 304 -16.54 -1.18 14.31
CA PHE A 304 -15.99 -1.41 12.97
C PHE A 304 -17.00 -1.08 11.88
N GLU A 305 -18.23 -1.61 11.96
CA GLU A 305 -19.31 -1.35 11.00
C GLU A 305 -19.66 0.15 10.93
N SER A 306 -19.63 0.84 12.05
CA SER A 306 -19.84 2.30 12.11
C SER A 306 -18.76 3.06 11.34
N VAL A 307 -17.48 2.66 11.50
CA VAL A 307 -16.32 3.28 10.85
C VAL A 307 -16.39 3.10 9.32
N ILE A 308 -16.81 1.93 8.84
CA ILE A 308 -16.84 1.62 7.42
C ILE A 308 -18.17 1.94 6.72
N ARG A 309 -19.19 2.37 7.45
CA ARG A 309 -20.53 2.65 6.90
C ARG A 309 -20.50 3.59 5.70
N LYS A 310 -19.81 4.73 5.85
CA LYS A 310 -19.73 5.73 4.78
C LYS A 310 -19.09 5.21 3.48
N PRO A 311 -17.96 4.46 3.52
CA PRO A 311 -17.45 3.77 2.33
C PRO A 311 -18.42 2.76 1.75
N LEU A 312 -19.13 1.97 2.58
CA LEU A 312 -20.10 1.00 2.10
C LEU A 312 -21.29 1.67 1.38
N ASP A 313 -21.76 2.81 1.89
CA ASP A 313 -22.82 3.58 1.24
C ASP A 313 -22.39 4.13 -0.15
N GLN A 314 -21.11 4.24 -0.43
CA GLN A 314 -20.58 4.63 -1.75
C GLN A 314 -20.52 3.46 -2.74
N MET A 315 -20.61 2.21 -2.25
CA MET A 315 -20.62 1.00 -3.07
C MET A 315 -22.04 0.63 -3.56
N THR A 316 -23.08 1.14 -2.89
CA THR A 316 -24.49 0.89 -3.20
C THR A 316 -25.07 2.01 -4.08
#